data_5c62e9a7cab598d97fdcaefa22b3b1b4
#
_entry.id   5c62e9a7cab598d97fdcaefa22b3b1b4
#
_cell.length_a   1.000
_cell.length_b   1.000
_cell.length_c   1.000
_cell.angle_alpha   90.00
_cell.angle_beta   90.00
_cell.angle_gamma   90.00
#
_symmetry.space_group_name_H-M   'P 1'
#
loop_
_entity.id
_entity.type
_entity.pdbx_description
1 polymer ?
#
loop_
_entity_poly.entity_id
_entity_poly.type
_entity_poly.pdbx_seq_one_letter_code
_entity_poly.pdbx_strand_id
1 'polypeptide(L)'
;MSTVVAVIGIVHSVDVFCRTLDISAPALPAPALGQPTRIWPVGAKHLDHWVATLAPEDLTPGDADIYAVSNAANIYRALSLVPYEVRTSRDLDEHLYLPANDIFDLETDYRAISHAQIELIAGRVSANNQCLY
;
A
#
# COMPACT_ATOMS: atom_id res chain seq x y z
N MET A 1 -5.84 -10.38 -5.76
CA MET A 1 -6.73 -9.33 -5.20
C MET A 1 -5.93 -8.09 -4.81
N SER A 2 -4.71 -8.21 -4.32
CA SER A 2 -3.82 -7.07 -3.98
C SER A 2 -3.49 -6.18 -5.18
N THR A 3 -3.12 -6.77 -6.32
CA THR A 3 -2.86 -6.01 -7.57
C THR A 3 -4.06 -5.15 -7.98
N VAL A 4 -5.27 -5.62 -7.76
CA VAL A 4 -6.49 -4.86 -8.08
C VAL A 4 -6.60 -3.63 -7.17
N VAL A 5 -6.28 -3.77 -5.88
CA VAL A 5 -6.36 -2.65 -4.93
C VAL A 5 -5.32 -1.57 -5.26
N ALA A 6 -4.07 -1.98 -5.54
CA ALA A 6 -3.01 -1.04 -5.93
C ALA A 6 -3.35 -0.32 -7.24
N VAL A 7 -3.79 -1.05 -8.26
CA VAL A 7 -4.20 -0.45 -9.54
C VAL A 7 -5.38 0.49 -9.37
N ILE A 8 -6.40 0.12 -8.61
CA ILE A 8 -7.55 1.01 -8.35
C ILE A 8 -7.09 2.26 -7.61
N GLY A 9 -6.23 2.15 -6.59
CA GLY A 9 -5.71 3.29 -5.86
C GLY A 9 -4.94 4.26 -6.75
N ILE A 10 -4.03 3.75 -7.57
CA ILE A 10 -3.25 4.54 -8.54
C ILE A 10 -4.18 5.20 -9.56
N VAL A 11 -5.05 4.43 -10.18
CA VAL A 11 -5.97 4.93 -11.21
C VAL A 11 -6.87 6.02 -10.64
N HIS A 12 -7.41 5.82 -9.45
CA HIS A 12 -8.26 6.82 -8.79
C HIS A 12 -7.48 8.10 -8.47
N SER A 13 -6.26 8.00 -7.95
CA SER A 13 -5.41 9.16 -7.66
C SER A 13 -5.05 9.94 -8.91
N VAL A 14 -4.69 9.26 -9.99
CA VAL A 14 -4.39 9.89 -11.29
C VAL A 14 -5.63 10.54 -11.88
N ASP A 15 -6.78 9.89 -11.82
CA ASP A 15 -8.05 10.44 -12.32
C ASP A 15 -8.46 11.72 -11.55
N VAL A 16 -8.37 11.70 -10.22
CA VAL A 16 -8.64 12.89 -9.40
C VAL A 16 -7.67 14.04 -9.73
N PHE A 17 -6.39 13.74 -9.85
CA PHE A 17 -5.37 14.72 -10.25
C PHE A 17 -5.67 15.32 -11.61
N CYS A 18 -5.94 14.49 -12.62
CA CYS A 18 -6.24 14.95 -13.98
C CYS A 18 -7.50 15.81 -14.03
N ARG A 19 -8.56 15.42 -13.33
CA ARG A 19 -9.79 16.24 -13.21
C ARG A 19 -9.53 17.58 -12.54
N THR A 20 -8.71 17.60 -11.52
CA THR A 20 -8.38 18.87 -10.81
C THR A 20 -7.65 19.86 -11.71
N LEU A 21 -6.84 19.35 -12.64
CA LEU A 21 -6.09 20.16 -13.60
C LEU A 21 -6.81 20.38 -14.94
N ASP A 22 -8.01 19.83 -15.10
CA ASP A 22 -8.77 19.82 -16.36
C ASP A 22 -7.96 19.26 -17.56
N ILE A 23 -7.25 18.15 -17.31
CA ILE A 23 -6.50 17.41 -18.32
C ILE A 23 -7.04 15.99 -18.48
N SER A 24 -6.83 15.41 -19.65
CA SER A 24 -7.25 14.03 -19.91
C SER A 24 -6.41 13.03 -19.13
N ALA A 25 -7.06 12.08 -18.46
CA ALA A 25 -6.36 10.98 -17.80
C ALA A 25 -5.68 10.06 -18.84
N PRO A 26 -4.49 9.51 -18.54
CA PRO A 26 -3.83 8.56 -19.41
C PRO A 26 -4.68 7.29 -19.57
N ALA A 27 -4.57 6.64 -20.72
CA ALA A 27 -5.22 5.37 -20.97
C ALA A 27 -4.69 4.29 -20.00
N LEU A 28 -5.59 3.44 -19.51
CA LEU A 28 -5.18 2.30 -18.69
C LEU A 28 -4.29 1.34 -19.49
N PRO A 29 -3.28 0.74 -18.85
CA PRO A 29 -2.48 -0.30 -19.49
C PRO A 29 -3.35 -1.48 -19.89
N ALA A 30 -3.03 -2.12 -21.01
CA ALA A 30 -3.73 -3.33 -21.42
C ALA A 30 -3.55 -4.44 -20.37
N PRO A 31 -4.60 -5.23 -20.08
CA PRO A 31 -4.48 -6.34 -19.16
C PRO A 31 -3.45 -7.36 -19.63
N ALA A 32 -2.69 -7.94 -18.70
CA ALA A 32 -1.83 -9.07 -19.00
C ALA A 32 -2.67 -10.28 -19.45
N LEU A 33 -2.27 -10.95 -20.52
CA LEU A 33 -2.99 -12.10 -21.09
C LEU A 33 -2.70 -13.42 -20.35
N GLY A 34 -1.77 -13.44 -19.40
CA GLY A 34 -1.41 -14.62 -18.63
C GLY A 34 -2.43 -14.98 -17.56
N GLN A 35 -2.53 -16.29 -17.26
CA GLN A 35 -3.27 -16.73 -16.07
C GLN A 35 -2.48 -16.37 -14.81
N PRO A 36 -3.11 -15.82 -13.77
CA PRO A 36 -2.43 -15.56 -12.52
C PRO A 36 -1.98 -16.87 -11.86
N THR A 37 -0.82 -16.87 -11.25
CA THR A 37 -0.44 -17.98 -10.38
C THR A 37 -1.43 -18.08 -9.20
N ARG A 38 -1.79 -19.30 -8.84
CA ARG A 38 -2.66 -19.59 -7.69
C ARG A 38 -1.90 -20.38 -6.62
N ILE A 39 -0.58 -20.32 -6.69
CA ILE A 39 0.29 -20.99 -5.71
C ILE A 39 0.26 -20.18 -4.42
N TRP A 40 -0.08 -20.83 -3.33
CA TRP A 40 0.02 -20.26 -2.00
C TRP A 40 1.46 -20.38 -1.51
N PRO A 41 2.09 -19.29 -1.06
CA PRO A 41 3.39 -19.36 -0.44
C PRO A 41 3.36 -20.28 0.80
N VAL A 42 4.44 -21.02 1.01
CA VAL A 42 4.63 -21.81 2.23
C VAL A 42 4.68 -20.84 3.42
N GLY A 43 3.96 -21.13 4.48
CA GLY A 43 3.88 -20.24 5.63
C GLY A 43 2.73 -19.23 5.60
N ALA A 44 2.00 -19.12 4.49
CA ALA A 44 0.82 -18.25 4.44
C ALA A 44 -0.24 -18.70 5.44
N LYS A 45 -0.65 -17.80 6.33
CA LYS A 45 -1.60 -18.08 7.43
C LYS A 45 -2.68 -17.01 7.47
N HIS A 46 -3.90 -17.44 7.75
CA HIS A 46 -4.94 -16.53 8.24
C HIS A 46 -4.67 -16.25 9.72
N LEU A 47 -4.48 -15.00 10.04
CA LEU A 47 -4.47 -14.51 11.41
C LEU A 47 -5.87 -13.96 11.75
N ASP A 48 -5.92 -12.84 12.46
CA ASP A 48 -7.17 -12.16 12.79
C ASP A 48 -7.78 -11.38 11.60
N HIS A 49 -7.18 -11.49 10.42
CA HIS A 49 -7.55 -10.77 9.22
C HIS A 49 -8.19 -11.68 8.17
N TRP A 50 -8.95 -11.08 7.27
CA TRP A 50 -9.68 -11.80 6.22
C TRP A 50 -8.76 -12.39 5.15
N VAL A 51 -7.60 -11.78 4.94
CA VAL A 51 -6.62 -12.25 3.96
C VAL A 51 -5.51 -13.01 4.68
N ALA A 52 -5.02 -14.09 4.06
CA ALA A 52 -3.82 -14.75 4.55
C ALA A 52 -2.61 -13.84 4.37
N THR A 53 -1.66 -13.95 5.27
CA THR A 53 -0.43 -13.14 5.28
C THR A 53 0.79 -14.02 5.52
N LEU A 54 1.98 -13.51 5.17
CA LEU A 54 3.25 -14.08 5.58
C LEU A 54 3.80 -13.33 6.79
N ALA A 55 4.32 -14.06 7.76
CA ALA A 55 5.09 -13.46 8.84
C ALA A 55 6.55 -13.22 8.38
N PRO A 56 7.33 -12.35 9.08
CA PRO A 56 8.73 -12.14 8.73
C PRO A 56 9.57 -13.42 8.66
N GLU A 57 9.32 -14.36 9.55
CA GLU A 57 9.98 -15.65 9.60
C GLU A 57 9.59 -16.62 8.46
N ASP A 58 8.48 -16.37 7.80
CA ASP A 58 7.97 -17.19 6.69
C ASP A 58 8.41 -16.64 5.31
N LEU A 59 9.14 -15.51 5.28
CA LEU A 59 9.63 -14.94 4.04
C LEU A 59 10.82 -15.72 3.48
N THR A 60 10.92 -15.73 2.16
CA THR A 60 12.15 -16.21 1.51
C THR A 60 13.29 -15.19 1.73
N PRO A 61 14.56 -15.63 1.69
CA PRO A 61 15.69 -14.70 1.78
C PRO A 61 15.65 -13.58 0.73
N GLY A 62 15.06 -13.84 -0.44
CA GLY A 62 14.90 -12.85 -1.50
C GLY A 62 13.80 -11.82 -1.24
N ASP A 63 12.95 -12.04 -0.23
CA ASP A 63 11.82 -11.18 0.09
C ASP A 63 11.91 -10.57 1.50
N ALA A 64 13.02 -10.79 2.21
CA ALA A 64 13.21 -10.29 3.58
C ALA A 64 13.14 -8.76 3.69
N ASP A 65 13.37 -8.04 2.59
CA ASP A 65 13.32 -6.59 2.50
C ASP A 65 11.91 -6.01 2.68
N ILE A 66 10.86 -6.78 2.40
CA ILE A 66 9.49 -6.22 2.41
C ILE A 66 9.04 -5.71 3.78
N TYR A 67 9.68 -6.15 4.85
CA TYR A 67 9.40 -5.69 6.22
C TYR A 67 10.53 -4.90 6.87
N ALA A 68 11.61 -4.62 6.16
CA ALA A 68 12.81 -4.00 6.72
C ALA A 68 12.55 -2.64 7.39
N VAL A 69 11.57 -1.87 6.91
CA VAL A 69 11.25 -0.52 7.40
C VAL A 69 9.95 -0.49 8.20
N SER A 70 9.03 -1.41 7.94
CA SER A 70 7.65 -1.33 8.42
C SER A 70 7.36 -2.15 9.68
N ASN A 71 8.35 -2.84 10.25
CA ASN A 71 8.14 -3.79 11.36
C ASN A 71 6.96 -4.76 11.12
N ALA A 72 6.74 -5.15 9.87
CA ALA A 72 5.64 -6.01 9.46
C ALA A 72 4.25 -5.47 9.84
N ALA A 73 4.05 -4.15 9.74
CA ALA A 73 2.74 -3.55 9.97
C ALA A 73 1.65 -4.21 9.09
N ASN A 74 0.45 -4.34 9.63
CA ASN A 74 -0.63 -5.10 9.00
C ASN A 74 -1.01 -4.59 7.60
N ILE A 75 -0.89 -3.30 7.35
CA ILE A 75 -1.13 -2.70 6.03
C ILE A 75 -0.22 -3.30 4.94
N TYR A 76 1.05 -3.58 5.26
CA TYR A 76 1.98 -4.22 4.34
C TYR A 76 1.83 -5.74 4.35
N ARG A 77 1.54 -6.35 5.52
CA ARG A 77 1.30 -7.78 5.62
C ARG A 77 0.12 -8.22 4.78
N ALA A 78 -0.92 -7.42 4.65
CA ALA A 78 -2.08 -7.72 3.82
C ALA A 78 -1.73 -7.96 2.34
N LEU A 79 -0.61 -7.44 1.86
CA LEU A 79 -0.11 -7.62 0.50
C LEU A 79 0.98 -8.70 0.39
N SER A 80 1.43 -9.29 1.49
CA SER A 80 2.64 -10.11 1.59
C SER A 80 2.62 -11.42 0.79
N LEU A 81 1.46 -11.94 0.41
CA LEU A 81 1.37 -13.09 -0.49
C LEU A 81 1.97 -12.81 -1.88
N VAL A 82 2.13 -11.53 -2.23
CA VAL A 82 2.76 -11.08 -3.46
C VAL A 82 3.81 -10.02 -3.08
N PRO A 83 5.04 -10.40 -2.70
CA PRO A 83 6.06 -9.49 -2.20
C PRO A 83 6.34 -8.27 -3.09
N TYR A 84 6.20 -8.43 -4.40
CA TYR A 84 6.30 -7.33 -5.35
C TYR A 84 5.27 -6.22 -5.09
N GLU A 85 4.05 -6.58 -4.70
CA GLU A 85 3.00 -5.60 -4.40
C GLU A 85 3.31 -4.82 -3.11
N VAL A 86 3.96 -5.45 -2.13
CA VAL A 86 4.43 -4.72 -0.94
C VAL A 86 5.45 -3.66 -1.32
N ARG A 87 6.43 -4.00 -2.17
CA ARG A 87 7.45 -3.06 -2.66
C ARG A 87 6.80 -1.91 -3.42
N THR A 88 5.90 -2.22 -4.34
CA THR A 88 5.18 -1.21 -5.13
C THR A 88 4.30 -0.31 -4.26
N SER A 89 3.60 -0.88 -3.27
CA SER A 89 2.79 -0.10 -2.34
C SER A 89 3.64 0.86 -1.52
N ARG A 90 4.79 0.41 -1.02
CA ARG A 90 5.72 1.26 -0.27
C ARG A 90 6.28 2.40 -1.11
N ASP A 91 6.71 2.12 -2.33
CA ASP A 91 7.18 3.13 -3.26
C ASP A 91 6.09 4.19 -3.53
N LEU A 92 4.85 3.75 -3.66
CA LEU A 92 3.70 4.64 -3.82
C LEU A 92 3.44 5.48 -2.57
N ASP A 93 3.52 4.89 -1.38
CA ASP A 93 3.30 5.57 -0.10
C ASP A 93 4.33 6.69 0.13
N GLU A 94 5.58 6.49 -0.24
CA GLU A 94 6.61 7.53 -0.18
C GLU A 94 6.24 8.78 -0.98
N HIS A 95 5.51 8.62 -2.08
CA HIS A 95 5.12 9.71 -2.97
C HIS A 95 3.75 10.30 -2.64
N LEU A 96 2.79 9.46 -2.27
CA LEU A 96 1.39 9.89 -2.04
C LEU A 96 1.10 10.21 -0.58
N TYR A 97 1.83 9.63 0.36
CA TYR A 97 1.67 9.84 1.79
C TYR A 97 2.93 10.48 2.39
N LEU A 98 3.73 9.73 3.13
CA LEU A 98 4.99 10.17 3.72
C LEU A 98 6.05 9.07 3.61
N PRO A 99 7.34 9.43 3.47
CA PRO A 99 8.43 8.47 3.62
C PRO A 99 8.36 7.80 5.00
N ALA A 100 8.63 6.51 5.04
CA ALA A 100 8.48 5.71 6.27
C ALA A 100 9.30 6.24 7.46
N ASN A 101 10.44 6.89 7.21
CA ASN A 101 11.28 7.49 8.25
C ASN A 101 10.67 8.78 8.82
N ASP A 102 9.80 9.44 8.07
CA ASP A 102 9.25 10.74 8.40
C ASP A 102 7.89 10.63 9.11
N ILE A 103 7.23 9.47 9.03
CA ILE A 103 5.91 9.22 9.64
C ILE A 103 5.90 9.53 11.15
N PHE A 104 7.00 9.32 11.85
CA PHE A 104 7.09 9.56 13.29
C PHE A 104 7.65 10.93 13.67
N ASP A 105 8.08 11.74 12.70
CA ASP A 105 8.51 13.11 12.92
C ASP A 105 7.30 14.08 12.78
N LEU A 106 6.57 14.25 13.86
CA LEU A 106 5.37 15.08 13.91
C LEU A 106 5.66 16.59 13.93
N GLU A 107 6.92 17.00 14.04
CA GLU A 107 7.35 18.38 14.14
C GLU A 107 7.66 19.01 12.79
N THR A 108 7.96 18.18 11.77
CA THR A 108 8.37 18.66 10.44
C THR A 108 7.21 18.55 9.43
N ASP A 109 6.95 19.66 8.74
CA ASP A 109 5.95 19.72 7.67
C ASP A 109 6.63 19.42 6.31
N TYR A 110 6.35 18.27 5.75
CA TYR A 110 6.92 17.78 4.47
C TYR A 110 6.08 18.16 3.25
N ARG A 111 4.88 18.69 3.44
CA ARG A 111 3.91 18.99 2.40
C ARG A 111 3.36 20.41 2.58
N ALA A 112 2.49 20.83 1.65
CA ALA A 112 1.79 22.11 1.75
C ALA A 112 0.78 22.18 2.91
N ILE A 113 0.41 21.02 3.45
CA ILE A 113 -0.39 20.89 4.69
C ILE A 113 0.51 20.34 5.79
N SER A 114 0.18 20.66 7.04
CA SER A 114 0.98 20.19 8.18
C SER A 114 0.91 18.67 8.35
N HIS A 115 1.92 18.08 9.00
CA HIS A 115 1.91 16.65 9.32
C HIS A 115 0.65 16.28 10.11
N ALA A 116 0.28 17.08 11.11
CA ALA A 116 -0.95 16.86 11.88
C ALA A 116 -2.22 16.83 11.00
N GLN A 117 -2.29 17.66 9.96
CA GLN A 117 -3.40 17.64 9.01
C GLN A 117 -3.38 16.39 8.13
N ILE A 118 -2.20 15.91 7.72
CA ILE A 118 -2.06 14.64 6.99
C ILE A 118 -2.59 13.48 7.84
N GLU A 119 -2.16 13.38 9.09
CA GLU A 119 -2.60 12.34 10.02
C GLU A 119 -4.09 12.40 10.34
N LEU A 120 -4.66 13.60 10.47
CA LEU A 120 -6.09 13.77 10.65
C LEU A 120 -6.88 13.25 9.43
N ILE A 121 -6.39 13.51 8.22
CA ILE A 121 -7.02 13.02 6.98
C ILE A 121 -6.91 11.49 6.94
N ALA A 122 -5.73 10.92 7.21
CA ALA A 122 -5.51 9.48 7.24
C ALA A 122 -6.43 8.80 8.27
N GLY A 123 -6.50 9.33 9.49
CA GLY A 123 -7.41 8.84 10.52
C GLY A 123 -8.88 8.92 10.11
N ARG A 124 -9.27 10.01 9.42
CA ARG A 124 -10.65 10.15 8.91
C ARG A 124 -10.97 9.12 7.82
N VAL A 125 -10.04 8.87 6.91
CA VAL A 125 -10.18 7.84 5.86
C VAL A 125 -10.32 6.46 6.51
N SER A 126 -9.47 6.13 7.47
CA SER A 126 -9.52 4.87 8.22
C SER A 126 -10.85 4.68 8.93
N ALA A 127 -11.35 5.72 9.61
CA ALA A 127 -12.64 5.68 10.29
C ALA A 127 -13.81 5.47 9.31
N ASN A 128 -13.80 6.15 8.16
CA ASN A 128 -14.83 5.97 7.13
C ASN A 128 -14.83 4.56 6.54
N ASN A 129 -13.66 3.92 6.45
CA ASN A 129 -13.50 2.56 5.98
C ASN A 129 -13.68 1.50 7.08
N GLN A 130 -14.03 1.91 8.30
CA GLN A 130 -14.16 1.01 9.46
C GLN A 130 -12.89 0.18 9.68
N CYS A 131 -11.73 0.77 9.44
CA CYS A 131 -10.45 0.12 9.67
C CYS A 131 -10.22 -0.05 11.18
N LEU A 132 -9.84 -1.26 11.59
CA LEU A 132 -9.59 -1.60 13.00
C LEU A 132 -8.11 -1.45 13.41
N TYR A 133 -7.25 -1.02 12.52
CA TYR A 133 -5.81 -0.86 12.75
C TYR A 133 -5.45 0.53 13.27
#